data_d7efc144ecbf2d5a71755fc680914149
#
_entry.id   d7efc144ecbf2d5a71755fc680914149
#
_cell.length_a   1.000
_cell.length_b   1.000
_cell.length_c   1.000
_cell.angle_alpha   90.00
_cell.angle_beta   90.00
_cell.angle_gamma   90.00
#
_symmetry.space_group_name_H-M   'P 1'
#
loop_
_entity.id
_entity.type
_entity.pdbx_description
1 polymer ?
#
loop_
_entity_poly.entity_id
_entity_poly.type
_entity_poly.pdbx_seq_one_letter_code
_entity_poly.pdbx_strand_id
1 'polypeptide(L)'
;MTIFRQLKNTVRHPEAGIFSSSNYGALYSIRGEVVIVHTPEVGDYVTAQIRDSWGEIERGDLVGPRMDVIVQREVMVPSGSTQATVIELMSEEHELNTNRHILFIDKGSQDNIKEGDTFYVVRRKDAYIR
;
A
#
# COMPACT_ATOMS: atom_id res chain seq x y z
N MET A 1 -15.05 -3.86 -10.75
CA MET A 1 -14.11 -4.76 -10.05
C MET A 1 -12.72 -4.14 -10.10
N THR A 2 -11.90 -4.40 -9.12
CA THR A 2 -10.54 -3.83 -9.01
C THR A 2 -9.51 -4.85 -9.48
N ILE A 3 -8.52 -4.38 -10.26
CA ILE A 3 -7.35 -5.17 -10.65
C ILE A 3 -6.23 -4.83 -9.65
N PHE A 4 -5.57 -5.85 -9.13
CA PHE A 4 -4.48 -5.67 -8.19
C PHE A 4 -3.39 -6.72 -8.35
N ARG A 5 -2.17 -6.35 -7.99
CA ARG A 5 -1.00 -7.22 -8.02
C ARG A 5 -0.43 -7.37 -6.62
N GLN A 6 -0.13 -8.58 -6.23
CA GLN A 6 0.56 -8.83 -4.98
C GLN A 6 2.05 -8.52 -5.13
N LEU A 7 2.55 -7.55 -4.38
CA LEU A 7 3.96 -7.17 -4.39
C LEU A 7 4.78 -7.97 -3.37
N LYS A 8 4.19 -8.22 -2.18
CA LYS A 8 4.82 -9.00 -1.12
C LYS A 8 3.81 -9.88 -0.40
N ASN A 9 4.22 -11.08 -0.05
CA ASN A 9 3.40 -12.01 0.74
C ASN A 9 3.29 -11.61 2.21
N THR A 10 4.34 -11.00 2.74
CA THR A 10 4.43 -10.65 4.16
C THR A 10 5.25 -9.39 4.35
N VAL A 11 4.66 -8.41 5.03
CA VAL A 11 5.34 -7.19 5.50
C VAL A 11 5.70 -7.40 6.96
N ARG A 12 6.97 -7.17 7.32
CA ARG A 12 7.51 -7.34 8.68
C ARG A 12 8.15 -6.05 9.16
N HIS A 13 8.20 -5.88 10.47
CA HIS A 13 8.92 -4.76 11.07
C HIS A 13 10.43 -4.87 10.75
N PRO A 14 11.10 -3.78 10.30
CA PRO A 14 12.50 -3.82 9.87
C PRO A 14 13.48 -4.20 10.97
N GLU A 15 13.15 -3.92 12.24
CA GLU A 15 13.96 -4.29 13.41
C GLU A 15 13.58 -5.66 13.99
N ALA A 16 12.61 -6.34 13.40
CA ALA A 16 12.18 -7.64 13.86
C ALA A 16 13.27 -8.69 13.57
N GLY A 17 13.77 -9.33 14.62
CA GLY A 17 14.69 -10.45 14.49
C GLY A 17 14.05 -11.63 13.74
N ILE A 18 14.89 -12.59 13.36
CA ILE A 18 14.48 -13.80 12.59
C ILE A 18 13.32 -14.55 13.24
N PHE A 19 13.18 -14.44 14.55
CA PHE A 19 12.15 -15.11 15.35
C PHE A 19 10.93 -14.23 15.70
N SER A 20 10.86 -13.02 15.16
CA SER A 20 9.72 -12.15 15.41
C SER A 20 8.48 -12.60 14.64
N SER A 21 7.37 -12.68 15.33
CA SER A 21 6.05 -13.01 14.77
C SER A 21 5.32 -11.79 14.16
N SER A 22 5.96 -10.64 14.06
CA SER A 22 5.32 -9.44 13.50
C SER A 22 4.99 -9.66 12.02
N ASN A 23 3.71 -9.73 11.72
CA ASN A 23 3.18 -9.87 10.37
C ASN A 23 2.08 -8.83 10.16
N TYR A 24 2.36 -7.85 9.32
CA TYR A 24 1.41 -6.79 8.97
C TYR A 24 0.56 -7.13 7.74
N GLY A 25 0.69 -8.36 7.22
CA GLY A 25 -0.06 -8.82 6.07
C GLY A 25 0.70 -8.73 4.75
N ALA A 26 -0.03 -8.92 3.65
CA ALA A 26 0.50 -8.85 2.30
C ALA A 26 0.35 -7.43 1.72
N LEU A 27 1.29 -7.06 0.87
CA LEU A 27 1.26 -5.79 0.15
C LEU A 27 0.71 -6.00 -1.26
N TYR A 28 -0.31 -5.23 -1.62
CA TYR A 28 -0.91 -5.22 -2.94
C TYR A 28 -0.84 -3.83 -3.58
N SER A 29 -0.59 -3.79 -4.88
CA SER A 29 -0.71 -2.58 -5.70
C SER A 29 -1.99 -2.64 -6.52
N ILE A 30 -2.82 -1.60 -6.44
CA ILE A 30 -4.00 -1.45 -7.28
C ILE A 30 -3.57 -0.97 -8.66
N ARG A 31 -3.95 -1.70 -9.71
CA ARG A 31 -3.55 -1.43 -11.09
C ARG A 31 -4.61 -0.73 -11.91
N GLY A 32 -5.85 -0.97 -11.62
CA GLY A 32 -6.95 -0.41 -12.39
C GLY A 32 -8.32 -0.95 -12.00
N GLU A 33 -9.28 -0.62 -12.82
CA GLU A 33 -10.67 -1.07 -12.68
C GLU A 33 -11.18 -1.70 -13.97
N VAL A 34 -11.94 -2.78 -13.83
CA VAL A 34 -12.61 -3.47 -14.96
C VAL A 34 -14.11 -3.53 -14.76
N VAL A 35 -14.81 -3.57 -15.88
CA VAL A 35 -16.26 -3.83 -15.94
C VAL A 35 -16.49 -5.14 -16.68
N ILE A 36 -17.31 -6.01 -16.12
CA ILE A 36 -17.72 -7.23 -16.79
C ILE A 36 -18.67 -6.88 -17.91
N VAL A 37 -18.33 -7.23 -19.13
CA VAL A 37 -19.12 -6.92 -20.33
C VAL A 37 -19.87 -8.14 -20.87
N HIS A 38 -19.39 -9.34 -20.56
CA HIS A 38 -20.04 -10.57 -20.99
C HIS A 38 -19.80 -11.69 -19.98
N THR A 39 -20.87 -12.38 -19.61
CA THR A 39 -20.83 -13.59 -18.79
C THR A 39 -21.53 -14.69 -19.56
N PRO A 40 -20.83 -15.74 -20.00
CA PRO A 40 -21.41 -16.84 -20.72
C PRO A 40 -22.32 -17.70 -19.81
N GLU A 41 -23.27 -18.40 -20.41
CA GLU A 41 -24.24 -19.22 -19.68
C GLU A 41 -23.60 -20.48 -19.07
N VAL A 42 -22.64 -21.09 -19.75
CA VAL A 42 -21.94 -22.31 -19.27
C VAL A 42 -20.49 -22.35 -19.75
N GLY A 43 -19.57 -22.53 -18.84
CA GLY A 43 -18.23 -23.08 -19.06
C GLY A 43 -17.16 -22.20 -19.72
N ASP A 44 -17.51 -21.06 -20.27
CA ASP A 44 -16.57 -20.15 -20.93
C ASP A 44 -16.06 -19.05 -20.00
N TYR A 45 -15.01 -18.35 -20.45
CA TYR A 45 -14.40 -17.29 -19.68
C TYR A 45 -15.24 -16.00 -19.71
N VAL A 46 -15.37 -15.37 -18.57
CA VAL A 46 -15.99 -14.05 -18.45
C VAL A 46 -15.12 -13.02 -19.17
N THR A 47 -15.75 -12.15 -19.96
CA THR A 47 -15.05 -11.06 -20.64
C THR A 47 -15.25 -9.77 -19.87
N ALA A 48 -14.14 -9.11 -19.58
CA ALA A 48 -14.12 -7.82 -18.89
C ALA A 48 -13.42 -6.77 -19.75
N GLN A 49 -13.83 -5.53 -19.62
CA GLN A 49 -13.21 -4.38 -20.25
C GLN A 49 -12.51 -3.53 -19.19
N ILE A 50 -11.27 -3.13 -19.47
CA ILE A 50 -10.56 -2.18 -18.60
C ILE A 50 -11.27 -0.83 -18.70
N ARG A 51 -11.72 -0.32 -17.56
CA ARG A 51 -12.37 0.98 -17.44
C ARG A 51 -11.36 2.08 -17.16
N ASP A 52 -10.51 1.85 -16.15
CA ASP A 52 -9.46 2.76 -15.72
C ASP A 52 -8.17 1.98 -15.47
N SER A 53 -7.04 2.57 -15.83
CA SER A 53 -5.71 1.99 -15.59
C SER A 53 -4.82 3.01 -14.90
N TRP A 54 -4.29 2.65 -13.72
CA TRP A 54 -3.37 3.48 -12.94
C TRP A 54 -1.95 2.94 -12.94
N GLY A 55 -1.75 1.78 -13.54
CA GLY A 55 -0.47 1.13 -13.72
C GLY A 55 -0.55 0.08 -14.80
N GLU A 56 0.57 -0.51 -15.13
CA GLU A 56 0.66 -1.59 -16.11
C GLU A 56 -0.12 -2.81 -15.64
N ILE A 57 -1.00 -3.32 -16.50
CA ILE A 57 -1.82 -4.49 -16.24
C ILE A 57 -1.25 -5.65 -17.04
N GLU A 58 -0.94 -6.73 -16.35
CA GLU A 58 -0.30 -7.90 -16.92
C GLU A 58 -1.11 -9.17 -16.68
N ARG A 59 -0.78 -10.17 -17.48
CA ARG A 59 -1.30 -11.52 -17.26
C ARG A 59 -0.84 -12.06 -15.92
N GLY A 60 -1.77 -12.49 -15.08
CA GLY A 60 -1.52 -12.95 -13.72
C GLY A 60 -1.95 -11.97 -12.65
N ASP A 61 -2.28 -10.73 -13.00
CA ASP A 61 -2.91 -9.81 -12.07
C ASP A 61 -4.26 -10.33 -11.60
N LEU A 62 -4.58 -10.08 -10.36
CA LEU A 62 -5.80 -10.54 -9.71
C LEU A 62 -6.95 -9.55 -9.95
N VAL A 63 -8.16 -10.06 -10.00
CA VAL A 63 -9.37 -9.25 -10.10
C VAL A 63 -10.28 -9.60 -8.91
N GLY A 64 -10.74 -8.58 -8.21
CA GLY A 64 -11.56 -8.75 -7.02
C GLY A 64 -12.64 -7.69 -6.87
N PRO A 65 -13.30 -7.66 -5.71
CA PRO A 65 -14.28 -6.64 -5.38
C PRO A 65 -13.69 -5.23 -5.54
N ARG A 66 -14.58 -4.25 -5.67
CA ARG A 66 -14.14 -2.86 -5.70
C ARG A 66 -13.43 -2.52 -4.39
N MET A 67 -12.22 -2.01 -4.51
CA MET A 67 -11.44 -1.48 -3.39
C MET A 67 -11.46 0.04 -3.45
N ASP A 68 -11.50 0.67 -2.29
CA ASP A 68 -11.40 2.12 -2.21
C ASP A 68 -9.98 2.54 -2.59
N VAL A 69 -9.90 3.48 -3.51
CA VAL A 69 -8.63 4.11 -3.89
C VAL A 69 -8.24 5.10 -2.80
N ILE A 70 -6.95 5.19 -2.51
CA ILE A 70 -6.44 6.21 -1.58
C ILE A 70 -6.78 7.59 -2.13
N VAL A 71 -7.63 8.31 -1.41
CA VAL A 71 -8.01 9.68 -1.75
C VAL A 71 -7.04 10.61 -1.03
N GLN A 72 -6.47 11.56 -1.79
CA GLN A 72 -5.67 12.61 -1.18
C GLN A 72 -6.56 13.50 -0.31
N ARG A 73 -6.23 13.61 0.98
CA ARG A 73 -6.96 14.45 1.93
C ARG A 73 -6.19 15.71 2.28
N GLU A 74 -6.91 16.72 2.77
CA GLU A 74 -6.27 17.92 3.29
C GLU A 74 -5.39 17.59 4.49
N VAL A 75 -4.23 18.26 4.54
CA VAL A 75 -3.29 18.15 5.64
C VAL A 75 -3.89 18.84 6.86
N MET A 76 -4.00 18.11 7.97
CA MET A 76 -4.44 18.65 9.25
C MET A 76 -3.22 18.98 10.11
N VAL A 77 -3.41 19.88 11.06
CA VAL A 77 -2.37 20.19 12.05
C VAL A 77 -2.16 18.95 12.93
N PRO A 78 -0.91 18.49 13.12
CA PRO A 78 -0.64 17.34 13.96
C PRO A 78 -1.17 17.54 15.37
N SER A 79 -1.94 16.59 15.85
CA SER A 79 -2.58 16.67 17.17
C SER A 79 -1.86 15.88 18.27
N GLY A 80 -0.69 15.30 17.97
CA GLY A 80 -0.02 14.43 18.91
C GLY A 80 1.50 14.30 18.72
N SER A 81 2.15 13.59 19.65
CA SER A 81 3.56 13.27 19.67
C SER A 81 3.85 11.79 19.38
N THR A 82 2.99 11.13 18.65
CA THR A 82 3.12 9.70 18.34
C THR A 82 4.33 9.46 17.44
N GLN A 83 5.17 8.52 17.83
CA GLN A 83 6.26 8.01 17.00
C GLN A 83 5.82 6.73 16.30
N ALA A 84 6.18 6.59 15.05
CA ALA A 84 5.93 5.41 14.25
C ALA A 84 7.18 5.01 13.46
N THR A 85 7.25 3.75 13.06
CA THR A 85 8.33 3.23 12.23
C THR A 85 7.81 2.95 10.83
N VAL A 86 8.56 3.35 9.81
CA VAL A 86 8.27 2.96 8.42
C VAL A 86 8.58 1.48 8.27
N ILE A 87 7.55 0.69 7.95
CA ILE A 87 7.66 -0.76 7.81
C ILE A 87 7.78 -1.20 6.36
N GLU A 88 7.23 -0.42 5.42
CA GLU A 88 7.27 -0.76 4.00
C GLU A 88 7.10 0.49 3.14
N LEU A 89 7.61 0.43 1.93
CA LEU A 89 7.46 1.44 0.89
C LEU A 89 6.72 0.84 -0.29
N MET A 90 5.75 1.56 -0.84
CA MET A 90 5.09 1.16 -2.07
C MET A 90 5.95 1.58 -3.26
N SER A 91 6.99 0.79 -3.53
CA SER A 91 7.89 0.95 -4.67
C SER A 91 8.00 -0.39 -5.38
N GLU A 92 7.89 -0.37 -6.70
CA GLU A 92 8.05 -1.57 -7.54
C GLU A 92 9.51 -1.80 -7.92
N GLU A 93 10.32 -0.76 -7.87
CA GLU A 93 11.74 -0.76 -8.16
C GLU A 93 12.51 -0.19 -6.98
N HIS A 94 13.79 -0.53 -6.87
CA HIS A 94 14.70 -0.06 -5.81
C HIS A 94 15.06 1.43 -5.96
N GLU A 95 14.13 2.23 -6.43
CA GLU A 95 14.33 3.66 -6.58
C GLU A 95 14.27 4.40 -5.24
N LEU A 96 15.02 5.49 -5.17
CA LEU A 96 14.94 6.41 -4.04
C LEU A 96 13.53 6.96 -3.92
N ASN A 97 12.87 6.68 -2.80
CA ASN A 97 11.53 7.19 -2.56
C ASN A 97 11.57 8.71 -2.37
N THR A 98 10.95 9.39 -3.29
CA THR A 98 10.85 10.84 -3.34
C THR A 98 9.43 11.31 -3.01
N ASN A 99 9.16 12.58 -3.24
CA ASN A 99 7.85 13.17 -3.01
C ASN A 99 6.71 12.40 -3.69
N ARG A 100 5.59 12.26 -3.01
CA ARG A 100 4.35 11.59 -3.44
C ARG A 100 4.39 10.06 -3.45
N HIS A 101 5.44 9.42 -2.95
CA HIS A 101 5.42 7.98 -2.74
C HIS A 101 4.65 7.62 -1.47
N ILE A 102 4.04 6.46 -1.50
CA ILE A 102 3.27 5.91 -0.39
C ILE A 102 4.19 5.06 0.47
N LEU A 103 4.08 5.22 1.77
CA LEU A 103 4.74 4.38 2.75
C LEU A 103 3.74 3.85 3.78
N PHE A 104 4.10 2.80 4.46
CA PHE A 104 3.33 2.20 5.53
C PHE A 104 4.10 2.31 6.83
N ILE A 105 3.36 2.60 7.91
CA ILE A 105 3.90 2.73 9.26
C ILE A 105 3.28 1.69 10.19
N ASP A 106 3.96 1.38 11.30
CA ASP A 106 3.55 0.39 12.29
C ASP A 106 2.48 0.88 13.28
N LYS A 107 1.96 2.06 13.08
CA LYS A 107 0.93 2.69 13.92
C LYS A 107 -0.31 3.04 13.11
N GLY A 108 -1.46 3.12 13.77
CA GLY A 108 -2.73 3.36 13.12
C GLY A 108 -3.77 4.09 13.99
N SER A 109 -5.03 3.90 13.65
CA SER A 109 -6.14 4.56 14.36
C SER A 109 -6.22 4.22 15.85
N GLN A 110 -5.76 3.03 16.24
CA GLN A 110 -5.68 2.63 17.65
C GLN A 110 -4.62 3.44 18.43
N ASP A 111 -3.67 4.03 17.74
CA ASP A 111 -2.61 4.89 18.29
C ASP A 111 -2.96 6.39 18.18
N ASN A 112 -4.23 6.71 17.98
CA ASN A 112 -4.77 8.06 17.79
C ASN A 112 -4.28 8.78 16.51
N ILE A 113 -3.84 8.03 15.51
CA ILE A 113 -3.49 8.58 14.20
C ILE A 113 -4.75 8.70 13.36
N LYS A 114 -4.91 9.85 12.74
CA LYS A 114 -6.08 10.18 11.90
C LYS A 114 -5.64 10.56 10.49
N GLU A 115 -6.55 10.38 9.55
CA GLU A 115 -6.36 10.88 8.20
C GLU A 115 -6.16 12.39 8.19
N GLY A 116 -5.09 12.85 7.52
CA GLY A 116 -4.66 14.25 7.48
C GLY A 116 -3.53 14.58 8.46
N ASP A 117 -3.20 13.71 9.41
CA ASP A 117 -2.05 13.90 10.30
C ASP A 117 -0.75 13.93 9.50
N THR A 118 0.18 14.78 9.95
CA THR A 118 1.48 14.95 9.29
C THR A 118 2.61 14.43 10.18
N PHE A 119 3.50 13.67 9.59
CA PHE A 119 4.68 13.13 10.26
C PHE A 119 5.95 13.63 9.59
N TYR A 120 6.99 13.84 10.40
CA TYR A 120 8.35 14.06 9.93
C TYR A 120 9.09 12.73 9.88
N VAL A 121 9.64 12.40 8.72
CA VAL A 121 10.49 11.22 8.59
C VAL A 121 11.90 11.58 9.00
N VAL A 122 12.40 10.90 10.05
CA VAL A 122 13.75 11.08 10.56
C VAL A 122 14.50 9.77 10.48
N ARG A 123 15.73 9.81 10.01
CA ARG A 123 16.64 8.65 10.06
C ARG A 123 17.54 8.83 11.29
N ARG A 124 17.57 7.82 12.15
CA ARG A 124 18.59 7.76 13.19
C ARG A 124 19.95 7.66 12.51
N LYS A 125 20.75 8.70 12.62
CA LYS A 125 22.14 8.63 12.15
C LYS A 125 22.89 7.72 13.11
N ASP A 126 23.61 6.75 12.55
CA ASP A 126 24.61 6.02 13.31
C ASP A 126 25.57 7.02 13.92
N ALA A 127 25.56 7.05 15.19
CA ALA A 127 26.45 7.54 16.23
C ALA A 127 27.70 8.37 15.87
N TYR A 128 27.66 9.25 14.89
CA TYR A 128 28.58 10.39 14.86
C TYR A 128 27.86 11.64 15.34
N ILE A 129 27.50 11.60 16.59
CA ILE A 129 27.13 12.82 17.30
C ILE A 129 28.44 13.52 17.66
N ARG A 130 28.63 14.60 17.03
CA ARG A 130 29.53 15.61 17.61
C ARG A 130 28.76 16.44 18.62
#